data_117068df9c14cf66662e74f8d127f942
#
_entry.id   117068df9c14cf66662e74f8d127f942
#
_cell.length_a   1.000
_cell.length_b   1.000
_cell.length_c   1.000
_cell.angle_alpha   90.00
_cell.angle_beta   90.00
_cell.angle_gamma   90.00
#
_symmetry.space_group_name_H-M   'P 1'
#
loop_
_entity.id
_entity.type
_entity.pdbx_description
1 polymer ?
#
loop_
_entity_poly.entity_id
_entity_poly.type
_entity_poly.pdbx_seq_one_letter_code
_entity_poly.pdbx_strand_id
1 'polypeptide(L)'
;MKKLQVTISLDMEIPEEWTLLDHPDGVPVLDIGDGRYMYMSFLPMFTSELDPESNWTSENTDAFSEEILEMVQNEEVMMKIIVN
;
A
#
# COMPACT_ATOMS: atom_id res chain seq x y z
N MET A 1 -12.07 2.11 22.64
CA MET A 1 -11.28 1.36 21.63
C MET A 1 -9.88 1.95 21.51
N LYS A 2 -8.93 1.12 21.19
CA LYS A 2 -7.56 1.57 20.97
C LYS A 2 -7.43 2.08 19.55
N LYS A 3 -6.57 3.07 19.37
CA LYS A 3 -6.21 3.55 18.02
C LYS A 3 -4.84 3.02 17.66
N LEU A 4 -4.73 2.50 16.45
CA LEU A 4 -3.47 2.04 15.89
C LEU A 4 -3.15 2.89 14.66
N GLN A 5 -1.95 3.43 14.61
CA GLN A 5 -1.46 4.12 13.42
C GLN A 5 -0.36 3.28 12.78
N VAL A 6 -0.50 3.03 11.50
CA VAL A 6 0.48 2.27 10.73
C VAL A 6 1.11 3.19 9.70
N THR A 7 2.43 3.24 9.70
CA THR A 7 3.20 4.03 8.72
C THR A 7 4.15 3.10 7.99
N ILE A 8 4.10 3.13 6.66
CA ILE A 8 4.98 2.32 5.82
C ILE A 8 5.78 3.27 4.95
N SER A 9 7.09 3.10 4.95
CA SER A 9 8.00 3.93 4.17
C SER A 9 8.82 3.05 3.23
N LEU A 10 8.85 3.42 1.96
CA LEU A 10 9.59 2.71 0.93
C LEU A 10 10.41 3.70 0.12
N ASP A 11 11.65 3.34 -0.13
CA ASP A 11 12.49 4.06 -1.08
C ASP A 11 12.74 3.13 -2.27
N MET A 12 12.48 3.61 -3.45
CA MET A 12 12.56 2.81 -4.67
C MET A 12 13.43 3.53 -5.71
N GLU A 13 14.17 2.75 -6.47
CA GLU A 13 14.84 3.25 -7.66
C GLU A 13 13.95 2.92 -8.85
N ILE A 14 13.56 3.93 -9.61
CA ILE A 14 12.66 3.76 -10.74
C ILE A 14 13.32 4.24 -12.03
N PRO A 15 12.89 3.73 -13.19
CA PRO A 15 13.40 4.23 -14.48
C PRO A 15 13.15 5.72 -14.64
N GLU A 16 14.07 6.38 -15.34
CA GLU A 16 13.98 7.83 -15.57
C GLU A 16 12.71 8.24 -16.31
N GLU A 17 12.17 7.33 -17.13
CA GLU A 17 10.99 7.62 -17.93
C GLU A 17 9.70 7.64 -17.12
N TRP A 18 9.73 7.09 -15.92
CA TRP A 18 8.53 7.07 -15.07
C TRP A 18 8.34 8.43 -14.43
N THR A 19 7.12 8.90 -14.42
CA THR A 19 6.79 10.21 -13.85
C THR A 19 5.68 10.10 -12.82
N LEU A 20 5.75 10.98 -11.84
CA LEU A 20 4.74 11.06 -10.79
C LEU A 20 3.68 12.06 -11.19
N LEU A 21 2.41 11.67 -11.09
CA LEU A 21 1.31 12.58 -11.34
C LEU A 21 0.12 12.29 -10.44
N ASP A 22 -0.83 13.20 -10.46
CA ASP A 22 -2.05 13.05 -9.69
C ASP A 22 -3.14 12.44 -10.56
N HIS A 23 -3.74 11.37 -10.05
CA HIS A 23 -4.89 10.76 -10.70
C HIS A 23 -6.14 11.62 -10.45
N PRO A 24 -7.11 11.63 -11.39
CA PRO A 24 -8.36 12.36 -11.16
C PRO A 24 -9.08 12.03 -9.86
N ASP A 25 -8.85 10.82 -9.32
CA ASP A 25 -9.40 10.42 -8.02
C ASP A 25 -8.73 11.10 -6.84
N GLY A 26 -7.67 11.86 -7.06
CA GLY A 26 -6.95 12.56 -6.01
C GLY A 26 -5.81 11.76 -5.38
N VAL A 27 -5.51 10.58 -5.89
CA VAL A 27 -4.40 9.78 -5.38
C VAL A 27 -3.17 9.93 -6.26
N PRO A 28 -1.96 9.86 -5.68
CA PRO A 28 -0.74 9.91 -6.49
C PRO A 28 -0.54 8.59 -7.23
N VAL A 29 -0.11 8.67 -8.49
CA VAL A 29 0.19 7.50 -9.31
C VAL A 29 1.48 7.75 -10.09
N LEU A 30 2.11 6.65 -10.53
CA LEU A 30 3.26 6.71 -11.41
C LEU A 30 2.84 6.33 -12.82
N ASP A 31 3.19 7.16 -13.78
CA ASP A 31 3.06 6.82 -15.19
C ASP A 31 4.23 5.92 -15.56
N ILE A 32 3.94 4.64 -15.80
CA ILE A 32 4.97 3.65 -16.10
C ILE A 32 5.08 3.35 -17.59
N GLY A 33 4.40 4.15 -18.41
CA GLY A 33 4.45 3.99 -19.86
C GLY A 33 3.38 3.06 -20.39
N ASP A 34 3.23 3.06 -21.70
CA ASP A 34 2.28 2.20 -22.43
C ASP A 34 0.83 2.39 -21.98
N GLY A 35 0.48 3.59 -21.52
CA GLY A 35 -0.86 3.87 -21.05
C GLY A 35 -1.21 3.23 -19.72
N ARG A 36 -0.22 2.84 -18.93
CA ARG A 36 -0.45 2.20 -17.64
C ARG A 36 0.02 3.09 -16.50
N TYR A 37 -0.66 2.97 -15.39
CA TYR A 37 -0.38 3.75 -14.20
C TYR A 37 -0.29 2.82 -13.00
N MET A 38 0.61 3.11 -12.07
CA MET A 38 0.82 2.28 -10.89
C MET A 38 0.46 3.05 -9.64
N TYR A 39 -0.32 2.41 -8.80
CA TYR A 39 -0.67 2.89 -7.47
C TYR A 39 -0.13 1.90 -6.44
N MET A 40 0.44 2.42 -5.37
CA MET A 40 0.97 1.56 -4.29
C MET A 40 -0.10 1.39 -3.22
N SER A 41 -0.43 0.13 -2.92
CA SER A 41 -1.33 -0.18 -1.83
C SER A 41 -0.75 -1.34 -1.02
N PHE A 42 -1.15 -1.40 0.24
CA PHE A 42 -0.66 -2.42 1.14
C PHE A 42 -1.84 -3.14 1.77
N LEU A 43 -1.75 -4.47 1.77
CA LEU A 43 -2.78 -5.31 2.32
C LEU A 43 -2.29 -5.91 3.65
N PRO A 44 -3.20 -6.13 4.61
CA PRO A 44 -2.80 -6.81 5.83
C PRO A 44 -2.36 -8.24 5.52
N MET A 45 -1.35 -8.68 6.26
CA MET A 45 -0.83 -10.04 6.15
C MET A 45 -1.06 -10.77 7.46
N PHE A 46 -1.41 -12.03 7.38
CA PHE A 46 -1.81 -12.82 8.52
C PHE A 46 -0.94 -14.07 8.69
N THR A 47 -0.71 -14.47 9.92
CA THR A 47 -0.10 -15.76 10.24
C THR A 47 -0.75 -16.28 11.51
N SER A 48 -0.80 -17.60 11.64
CA SER A 48 -1.29 -18.24 12.86
C SER A 48 -0.16 -18.61 13.83
N GLU A 49 1.09 -18.36 13.45
CA GLU A 49 2.26 -18.75 14.22
C GLU A 49 3.15 -17.55 14.50
N LEU A 50 3.73 -17.52 15.71
CA LEU A 50 4.71 -16.52 16.10
C LEU A 50 6.12 -17.08 16.04
N ASP A 51 6.49 -17.61 14.90
CA ASP A 51 7.71 -18.33 14.66
C ASP A 51 8.52 -17.55 13.62
N PRO A 52 9.85 -17.44 13.72
CA PRO A 52 10.65 -16.76 12.73
C PRO A 52 10.48 -17.28 11.30
N GLU A 53 10.07 -18.55 11.17
CA GLU A 53 9.85 -19.16 9.85
C GLU A 53 8.38 -19.22 9.46
N SER A 54 7.52 -18.43 10.13
CA SER A 54 6.10 -18.39 9.83
C SER A 54 5.82 -18.00 8.39
N ASN A 55 4.82 -18.63 7.81
CA ASN A 55 4.32 -18.22 6.50
C ASN A 55 3.24 -17.17 6.67
N TRP A 56 3.34 -16.13 5.89
CA TRP A 56 2.36 -15.03 5.90
C TRP A 56 1.46 -15.14 4.69
N THR A 57 0.18 -14.81 4.87
CA THR A 57 -0.79 -14.82 3.80
C THR A 57 -1.69 -13.60 3.87
N SER A 58 -2.08 -13.09 2.71
CA SER A 58 -3.11 -12.06 2.62
C SER A 58 -4.50 -12.68 2.49
N GLU A 59 -4.58 -14.00 2.35
CA GLU A 59 -5.86 -14.69 2.21
C GLU A 59 -6.52 -14.87 3.56
N ASN A 60 -7.80 -14.56 3.62
CA ASN A 60 -8.62 -14.74 4.79
C ASN A 60 -10.08 -14.87 4.35
N THR A 61 -10.99 -15.11 5.29
CA THR A 61 -12.41 -15.12 4.93
C THR A 61 -12.83 -13.71 4.50
N ASP A 62 -13.72 -13.63 3.54
CA ASP A 62 -14.20 -12.34 3.05
C ASP A 62 -14.79 -11.48 4.17
N ALA A 63 -15.52 -12.12 5.08
CA ALA A 63 -16.13 -11.40 6.21
C ALA A 63 -15.08 -10.74 7.10
N PHE A 64 -13.99 -11.45 7.39
CA PHE A 64 -12.94 -10.91 8.23
C PHE A 64 -12.16 -9.79 7.51
N SER A 65 -11.92 -9.96 6.22
CA SER A 65 -11.28 -8.92 5.44
C SER A 65 -12.10 -7.63 5.41
N GLU A 66 -13.43 -7.76 5.29
CA GLU A 66 -14.31 -6.60 5.34
C GLU A 66 -14.27 -5.92 6.71
N GLU A 67 -14.22 -6.71 7.81
CA GLU A 67 -14.12 -6.15 9.15
C GLU A 67 -12.84 -5.34 9.32
N ILE A 68 -11.72 -5.83 8.81
CA ILE A 68 -10.46 -5.11 8.89
C ILE A 68 -10.53 -3.80 8.11
N LEU A 69 -11.10 -3.81 6.92
CA LEU A 69 -11.23 -2.61 6.11
C LEU A 69 -12.16 -1.57 6.76
N GLU A 70 -13.20 -2.03 7.45
CA GLU A 70 -14.09 -1.13 8.17
C GLU A 70 -13.43 -0.46 9.37
N MET A 71 -12.37 -1.03 9.89
CA MET A 71 -11.59 -0.42 10.97
C MET A 71 -10.75 0.76 10.52
N VAL A 72 -10.49 0.87 9.24
CA VAL A 72 -9.70 1.96 8.68
C VAL A 72 -10.55 3.22 8.68
N GLN A 73 -10.11 4.22 9.42
CA GLN A 73 -10.82 5.49 9.54
C GLN A 73 -10.23 6.58 8.65
N ASN A 74 -8.97 6.44 8.33
CA ASN A 74 -8.27 7.40 7.49
C ASN A 74 -7.13 6.69 6.77
N GLU A 75 -7.01 6.95 5.47
CA GLU A 75 -5.97 6.37 4.66
C GLU A 75 -5.30 7.47 3.85
N GLU A 76 -3.98 7.56 3.97
CA GLU A 76 -3.20 8.49 3.19
C GLU A 76 -2.06 7.76 2.51
N VAL A 77 -1.92 7.97 1.21
CA VAL A 77 -0.77 7.50 0.45
C VAL A 77 -0.07 8.71 -0.13
N MET A 78 1.20 8.84 0.18
CA MET A 78 2.03 9.93 -0.33
C MET A 78 3.17 9.37 -1.13
N MET A 79 3.42 9.95 -2.30
CA MET A 79 4.56 9.61 -3.12
C MET A 79 5.28 10.89 -3.53
N LYS A 80 6.60 10.84 -3.55
CA LYS A 80 7.39 11.98 -3.99
C LYS A 80 8.64 11.49 -4.70
N ILE A 81 9.09 12.28 -5.66
CA ILE A 81 10.37 12.04 -6.32
C ILE A 81 11.47 12.63 -5.44
N ILE A 82 12.45 11.80 -5.11
CA ILE A 82 13.60 12.23 -4.31
C ILE A 82 14.70 12.64 -5.28
N VAL A 83 15.19 13.85 -5.12
CA VAL A 83 16.29 14.38 -5.93
C VAL A 83 17.54 14.43 -5.07
N ASN A 84 18.56 13.72 -5.50
CA ASN A 84 19.85 13.70 -4.80
C ASN A 84 20.81 14.68 -5.43
#